data_e241d1620a857236759ee3b771d63098
#
_entry.id   e241d1620a857236759ee3b771d63098
#
_cell.length_a   1.000
_cell.length_b   1.000
_cell.length_c   1.000
_cell.angle_alpha   90.00
_cell.angle_beta   90.00
_cell.angle_gamma   90.00
#
_symmetry.space_group_name_H-M   'P 1'
#
loop_
_entity.id
_entity.type
_entity.pdbx_description
1 polymer ?
#
loop_
_entity_poly.entity_id
_entity_poly.type
_entity_poly.pdbx_seq_one_letter_code
_entity_poly.pdbx_strand_id
1 'polypeptide(L)'
;MRKPQLPALTGVRTLLAVNIMLFHFTPPHMRLLDPVIDNSYVFVGFFFLLSGFVLAYNYADRPAPLVKREFWRARFARLYPLYLFSLLLSFVMLNAEWHAHSHADFFTGLVLTPLMLQGWSPSLATFWNTVAWTLSCEAAFYLAFPWLIRLPWPRTPGRLIALLLGLWVLGLVPHTLYLLLNPDHLAAPANRYSSGVWIRTLKYTPLAYACIFLAGIALAKLHASLAIAPRHRAWIAGASLLALAVFFATAVPHVPYILMHGGFLVPLFAALVVGLSGQNIFASAFSWKPIELLGQASYALFLLHFNFINLIRHYRLPERLHLAAYDPWVSYAAAILLAVAAMYWVERPARRAILANGARRSAA
;
A
#
# COMPACT_ATOMS: atom_id res chain seq x y z
N MET A 1 -16.62 5.97 22.75
CA MET A 1 -17.35 6.19 21.48
C MET A 1 -16.47 5.74 20.31
N ARG A 2 -17.04 5.15 19.25
CA ARG A 2 -16.31 4.87 18.01
C ARG A 2 -16.05 6.18 17.28
N LYS A 3 -14.82 6.41 16.79
CA LYS A 3 -14.52 7.59 15.97
C LYS A 3 -15.33 7.57 14.65
N PRO A 4 -15.65 8.75 14.08
CA PRO A 4 -16.31 8.83 12.77
C PRO A 4 -15.54 8.04 11.71
N GLN A 5 -16.28 7.43 10.79
CA GLN A 5 -15.66 6.80 9.63
C GLN A 5 -15.10 7.87 8.68
N LEU A 6 -14.07 7.55 7.95
CA LEU A 6 -13.43 8.42 6.97
C LEU A 6 -13.59 7.79 5.56
N PRO A 7 -14.81 7.79 4.99
CA PRO A 7 -15.11 7.08 3.74
C PRO A 7 -14.30 7.62 2.56
N ALA A 8 -13.98 8.91 2.54
CA ALA A 8 -13.13 9.50 1.50
C ALA A 8 -11.72 8.88 1.46
N LEU A 9 -11.14 8.54 2.63
CA LEU A 9 -9.86 7.83 2.69
C LEU A 9 -9.97 6.37 2.24
N THR A 10 -11.16 5.79 2.31
CA THR A 10 -11.43 4.49 1.69
C THR A 10 -11.55 4.64 0.18
N GLY A 11 -12.29 5.64 -0.29
CA GLY A 11 -12.50 5.87 -1.72
C GLY A 11 -11.24 6.25 -2.49
N VAL A 12 -10.36 7.09 -1.94
CA VAL A 12 -9.11 7.44 -2.62
C VAL A 12 -8.23 6.21 -2.91
N ARG A 13 -8.31 5.18 -2.07
CA ARG A 13 -7.59 3.91 -2.29
C ARG A 13 -8.00 3.21 -3.59
N THR A 14 -9.21 3.45 -4.10
CA THR A 14 -9.66 2.94 -5.40
C THR A 14 -8.76 3.44 -6.50
N LEU A 15 -8.57 4.77 -6.59
CA LEU A 15 -7.71 5.36 -7.63
C LEU A 15 -6.29 4.83 -7.54
N LEU A 16 -5.74 4.73 -6.33
CA LEU A 16 -4.37 4.28 -6.12
C LEU A 16 -4.20 2.81 -6.50
N ALA A 17 -5.12 1.93 -6.11
CA ALA A 17 -5.05 0.51 -6.45
C ALA A 17 -5.23 0.26 -7.95
N VAL A 18 -6.14 1.00 -8.61
CA VAL A 18 -6.32 0.92 -10.06
C VAL A 18 -5.07 1.41 -10.78
N ASN A 19 -4.48 2.55 -10.38
CA ASN A 19 -3.24 3.03 -11.00
C ASN A 19 -2.08 2.04 -10.82
N ILE A 20 -1.94 1.37 -9.67
CA ILE A 20 -0.92 0.33 -9.48
C ILE A 20 -1.16 -0.87 -10.38
N MET A 21 -2.42 -1.26 -10.61
CA MET A 21 -2.75 -2.30 -11.59
C MET A 21 -2.34 -1.86 -13.00
N LEU A 22 -2.66 -0.63 -13.41
CA LEU A 22 -2.29 -0.08 -14.71
C LEU A 22 -0.76 0.04 -14.86
N PHE A 23 -0.03 0.37 -13.80
CA PHE A 23 1.43 0.39 -13.78
C PHE A 23 2.07 -0.96 -14.13
N HIS A 24 1.49 -2.05 -13.64
CA HIS A 24 2.01 -3.39 -13.93
C HIS A 24 1.64 -3.89 -15.33
N PHE A 25 0.54 -3.39 -15.89
CA PHE A 25 -0.02 -3.83 -17.16
C PHE A 25 -0.41 -2.61 -17.99
N THR A 26 0.53 -1.73 -18.26
CA THR A 26 0.33 -0.43 -18.93
C THR A 26 -0.60 -0.55 -20.14
N PRO A 27 -1.74 0.18 -20.14
CA PRO A 27 -2.65 0.18 -21.27
C PRO A 27 -2.03 0.92 -22.45
N PRO A 28 -2.45 0.64 -23.70
CA PRO A 28 -1.96 1.36 -24.86
C PRO A 28 -2.35 2.85 -24.77
N HIS A 29 -1.35 3.70 -24.83
CA HIS A 29 -1.39 5.15 -25.01
C HIS A 29 -2.50 5.95 -24.31
N MET A 30 -2.30 6.20 -23.02
CA MET A 30 -3.09 7.19 -22.27
C MET A 30 -2.26 8.46 -21.99
N ARG A 31 -1.70 9.08 -23.00
CA ARG A 31 -0.66 10.15 -22.97
C ARG A 31 -0.74 11.11 -21.77
N LEU A 32 -1.94 11.55 -21.41
CA LEU A 32 -2.14 12.44 -20.26
C LEU A 32 -1.98 11.75 -18.90
N LEU A 33 -2.23 10.44 -18.82
CA LEU A 33 -2.15 9.66 -17.58
C LEU A 33 -0.85 8.87 -17.47
N ASP A 34 -0.09 8.70 -18.57
CA ASP A 34 1.17 7.95 -18.57
C ASP A 34 2.13 8.39 -17.46
N PRO A 35 2.36 9.71 -17.20
CA PRO A 35 3.25 10.11 -16.12
C PRO A 35 2.80 9.64 -14.72
N VAL A 36 1.49 9.53 -14.49
CA VAL A 36 0.93 9.01 -13.24
C VAL A 36 1.01 7.50 -13.21
N ILE A 37 0.62 6.84 -14.31
CA ILE A 37 0.59 5.37 -14.41
C ILE A 37 2.00 4.81 -14.26
N ASP A 38 2.97 5.32 -15.01
CA ASP A 38 4.35 4.83 -15.01
C ASP A 38 5.07 5.03 -13.66
N ASN A 39 4.55 5.93 -12.82
CA ASN A 39 5.10 6.21 -11.50
C ASN A 39 4.18 5.82 -10.36
N SER A 40 3.16 4.98 -10.61
CA SER A 40 2.18 4.57 -9.59
C SER A 40 2.77 3.74 -8.44
N TYR A 41 4.01 3.24 -8.57
CA TYR A 41 4.73 2.61 -7.47
C TYR A 41 4.88 3.52 -6.24
N VAL A 42 4.88 4.84 -6.40
CA VAL A 42 4.94 5.80 -5.28
C VAL A 42 3.71 5.73 -4.37
N PHE A 43 2.57 5.28 -4.89
CA PHE A 43 1.33 5.14 -4.12
C PHE A 43 1.40 4.05 -3.05
N VAL A 44 2.37 3.15 -3.13
CA VAL A 44 2.66 2.21 -2.02
C VAL A 44 3.05 2.98 -0.76
N GLY A 45 3.84 4.06 -0.89
CA GLY A 45 4.13 4.96 0.22
C GLY A 45 2.87 5.61 0.82
N PHE A 46 1.89 5.99 -0.02
CA PHE A 46 0.59 6.46 0.48
C PHE A 46 -0.14 5.40 1.31
N PHE A 47 -0.15 4.13 0.86
CA PHE A 47 -0.79 3.05 1.62
C PHE A 47 -0.13 2.83 2.98
N PHE A 48 1.20 2.89 3.09
CA PHE A 48 1.89 2.77 4.38
C PHE A 48 1.63 3.97 5.29
N LEU A 49 1.64 5.19 4.76
CA LEU A 49 1.24 6.40 5.49
C LEU A 49 -0.19 6.26 6.02
N LEU A 50 -1.11 5.88 5.15
CA LEU A 50 -2.52 5.71 5.49
C LEU A 50 -2.74 4.58 6.51
N SER A 51 -1.96 3.49 6.43
CA SER A 51 -2.00 2.39 7.40
C SER A 51 -1.62 2.88 8.80
N GLY A 52 -0.51 3.61 8.94
CA GLY A 52 -0.10 4.24 10.19
C GLY A 52 -1.15 5.22 10.72
N PHE A 53 -1.68 6.07 9.83
CA PHE A 53 -2.72 7.05 10.17
C PHE A 53 -4.00 6.37 10.69
N VAL A 54 -4.57 5.43 9.93
CA VAL A 54 -5.83 4.79 10.28
C VAL A 54 -5.71 3.96 11.57
N LEU A 55 -4.58 3.29 11.78
CA LEU A 55 -4.34 2.58 13.04
C LEU A 55 -4.27 3.54 14.21
N ALA A 56 -3.47 4.59 14.13
CA ALA A 56 -3.38 5.57 15.22
C ALA A 56 -4.71 6.30 15.43
N TYR A 57 -5.40 6.69 14.37
CA TYR A 57 -6.73 7.29 14.44
C TYR A 57 -7.72 6.43 15.22
N ASN A 58 -7.70 5.11 15.03
CA ASN A 58 -8.65 4.21 15.70
C ASN A 58 -8.23 3.77 17.10
N TYR A 59 -6.94 3.82 17.44
CA TYR A 59 -6.42 3.19 18.65
C TYR A 59 -5.76 4.16 19.64
N ALA A 60 -5.30 5.37 19.21
CA ALA A 60 -4.52 6.26 20.07
C ALA A 60 -5.27 6.79 21.30
N ASP A 61 -6.56 7.12 21.13
CA ASP A 61 -7.36 7.77 22.19
C ASP A 61 -8.40 6.82 22.79
N ARG A 62 -8.15 5.51 22.77
CA ARG A 62 -9.03 4.56 23.43
C ARG A 62 -8.86 4.63 24.95
N PRO A 63 -9.97 4.66 25.72
CA PRO A 63 -9.88 4.69 27.18
C PRO A 63 -9.28 3.40 27.75
N ALA A 64 -9.49 2.26 27.11
CA ALA A 64 -8.90 0.98 27.51
C ALA A 64 -7.56 0.71 26.80
N PRO A 65 -6.57 0.15 27.51
CA PRO A 65 -5.31 -0.23 26.89
C PRO A 65 -5.50 -1.19 25.71
N LEU A 66 -4.65 -1.04 24.68
CA LEU A 66 -4.66 -1.93 23.53
C LEU A 66 -4.24 -3.35 23.96
N VAL A 67 -5.15 -4.31 23.86
CA VAL A 67 -4.87 -5.74 24.07
C VAL A 67 -4.17 -6.27 22.81
N LYS A 68 -2.87 -6.55 22.92
CA LYS A 68 -2.01 -6.95 21.81
C LYS A 68 -2.57 -8.15 21.04
N ARG A 69 -2.99 -9.22 21.76
CA ARG A 69 -3.53 -10.44 21.16
C ARG A 69 -4.76 -10.18 20.31
N GLU A 70 -5.69 -9.35 20.78
CA GLU A 70 -6.91 -8.99 20.02
C GLU A 70 -6.57 -8.13 18.80
N PHE A 71 -5.65 -7.19 18.97
CA PHE A 71 -5.18 -6.37 17.85
C PHE A 71 -4.56 -7.24 16.76
N TRP A 72 -3.59 -8.09 17.10
CA TRP A 72 -2.93 -8.94 16.11
C TRP A 72 -3.89 -9.93 15.47
N ARG A 73 -4.80 -10.53 16.24
CA ARG A 73 -5.85 -11.38 15.67
C ARG A 73 -6.72 -10.62 14.67
N ALA A 74 -7.09 -9.37 14.97
CA ALA A 74 -7.89 -8.55 14.06
C ALA A 74 -7.13 -8.17 12.79
N ARG A 75 -5.80 -7.94 12.88
CA ARG A 75 -4.96 -7.67 11.71
C ARG A 75 -4.70 -8.92 10.89
N PHE A 76 -4.40 -10.04 11.52
CA PHE A 76 -4.28 -11.34 10.86
C PHE A 76 -5.57 -11.71 10.11
N ALA A 77 -6.72 -11.60 10.76
CA ALA A 77 -8.02 -11.85 10.14
C ALA A 77 -8.32 -10.92 8.95
N ARG A 78 -7.70 -9.75 8.91
CA ARG A 78 -7.84 -8.78 7.81
C ARG A 78 -6.95 -9.11 6.60
N LEU A 79 -5.72 -9.58 6.84
CA LEU A 79 -4.73 -9.76 5.79
C LEU A 79 -4.64 -11.21 5.30
N TYR A 80 -4.46 -12.15 6.22
CA TYR A 80 -3.97 -13.47 5.91
C TYR A 80 -4.90 -14.34 5.04
N PRO A 81 -6.23 -14.36 5.25
CA PRO A 81 -7.11 -15.22 4.45
C PRO A 81 -7.06 -14.89 2.95
N LEU A 82 -7.12 -13.62 2.61
CA LEU A 82 -7.06 -13.19 1.22
C LEU A 82 -5.64 -13.35 0.64
N TYR A 83 -4.62 -13.17 1.47
CA TYR A 83 -3.24 -13.43 1.10
C TYR A 83 -3.03 -14.90 0.72
N LEU A 84 -3.47 -15.81 1.57
CA LEU A 84 -3.39 -17.25 1.26
C LEU A 84 -4.16 -17.59 -0.02
N PHE A 85 -5.35 -17.02 -0.20
CA PHE A 85 -6.12 -17.18 -1.44
C PHE A 85 -5.33 -16.68 -2.65
N SER A 86 -4.60 -15.56 -2.55
CA SER A 86 -3.79 -15.05 -3.65
C SER A 86 -2.62 -15.97 -4.02
N LEU A 87 -2.00 -16.62 -3.05
CA LEU A 87 -0.95 -17.61 -3.28
C LEU A 87 -1.51 -18.88 -3.95
N LEU A 88 -2.67 -19.36 -3.49
CA LEU A 88 -3.34 -20.51 -4.11
C LEU A 88 -3.75 -20.20 -5.56
N LEU A 89 -4.30 -19.02 -5.82
CA LEU A 89 -4.67 -18.58 -7.18
C LEU A 89 -3.45 -18.54 -8.11
N SER A 90 -2.30 -18.19 -7.59
CA SER A 90 -1.05 -18.05 -8.36
C SER A 90 -0.14 -19.29 -8.27
N PHE A 91 -0.64 -20.42 -7.82
CA PHE A 91 0.18 -21.64 -7.66
C PHE A 91 0.90 -22.04 -8.95
N VAL A 92 0.26 -21.86 -10.10
CA VAL A 92 0.85 -22.12 -11.43
C VAL A 92 2.12 -21.31 -11.68
N MET A 93 2.25 -20.11 -11.07
CA MET A 93 3.41 -19.26 -11.22
C MET A 93 4.67 -19.81 -10.55
N LEU A 94 4.54 -20.79 -9.65
CA LEU A 94 5.69 -21.46 -9.02
C LEU A 94 6.58 -22.20 -10.02
N ASN A 95 6.03 -22.63 -11.15
CA ASN A 95 6.85 -23.21 -12.22
C ASN A 95 7.86 -22.19 -12.79
N ALA A 96 7.46 -20.94 -12.95
CA ALA A 96 8.37 -19.87 -13.38
C ALA A 96 9.44 -19.57 -12.30
N GLU A 97 9.04 -19.54 -11.03
CA GLU A 97 9.98 -19.33 -9.91
C GLU A 97 11.00 -20.47 -9.80
N TRP A 98 10.60 -21.71 -10.08
CA TRP A 98 11.50 -22.88 -10.09
C TRP A 98 12.64 -22.72 -11.11
N HIS A 99 12.35 -22.15 -12.27
CA HIS A 99 13.35 -21.95 -13.32
C HIS A 99 14.15 -20.64 -13.17
N ALA A 100 13.62 -19.68 -12.39
CA ALA A 100 14.24 -18.37 -12.19
C ALA A 100 15.21 -18.32 -11.01
N HIS A 101 15.13 -19.28 -10.07
CA HIS A 101 15.89 -19.26 -8.83
C HIS A 101 16.74 -20.53 -8.66
N SER A 102 17.78 -20.45 -7.82
CA SER A 102 18.46 -21.66 -7.34
C SER A 102 17.49 -22.53 -6.52
N HIS A 103 17.74 -23.85 -6.42
CA HIS A 103 16.88 -24.72 -5.61
C HIS A 103 16.81 -24.25 -4.16
N ALA A 104 17.92 -23.78 -3.58
CA ALA A 104 17.94 -23.26 -2.21
C ALA A 104 17.06 -22.01 -2.06
N ASP A 105 17.14 -21.06 -3.00
CA ASP A 105 16.30 -19.86 -2.98
C ASP A 105 14.84 -20.20 -3.20
N PHE A 106 14.54 -21.14 -4.09
CA PHE A 106 13.17 -21.58 -4.35
C PHE A 106 12.51 -22.15 -3.08
N PHE A 107 13.17 -23.11 -2.41
CA PHE A 107 12.61 -23.67 -1.16
C PHE A 107 12.56 -22.63 -0.03
N THR A 108 13.54 -21.75 0.05
CA THR A 108 13.51 -20.62 0.99
C THR A 108 12.32 -19.71 0.71
N GLY A 109 12.07 -19.36 -0.55
CA GLY A 109 10.93 -18.57 -0.98
C GLY A 109 9.58 -19.23 -0.66
N LEU A 110 9.46 -20.56 -0.84
CA LEU A 110 8.27 -21.32 -0.48
C LEU A 110 7.95 -21.27 1.03
N VAL A 111 8.97 -21.12 1.88
CA VAL A 111 8.77 -21.00 3.34
C VAL A 111 8.51 -19.54 3.73
N LEU A 112 9.32 -18.60 3.23
CA LEU A 112 9.23 -17.20 3.64
C LEU A 112 7.93 -16.53 3.16
N THR A 113 7.47 -16.88 1.95
CA THR A 113 6.30 -16.22 1.36
C THR A 113 5.01 -16.49 2.14
N PRO A 114 4.59 -17.73 2.43
CA PRO A 114 3.40 -17.95 3.25
C PRO A 114 3.47 -17.32 4.66
N LEU A 115 4.68 -17.15 5.20
CA LEU A 115 4.91 -16.52 6.50
C LEU A 115 4.92 -14.98 6.44
N MET A 116 4.75 -14.36 5.27
CA MET A 116 4.90 -12.91 5.04
C MET A 116 6.31 -12.39 5.41
N LEU A 117 7.35 -13.19 5.22
CA LEU A 117 8.74 -12.84 5.55
C LEU A 117 9.59 -12.55 4.31
N GLN A 118 9.09 -12.79 3.09
CA GLN A 118 9.83 -12.60 1.84
C GLN A 118 10.36 -11.17 1.66
N GLY A 119 9.67 -10.14 2.17
CA GLY A 119 10.13 -8.75 2.12
C GLY A 119 11.38 -8.45 2.95
N TRP A 120 11.81 -9.39 3.81
CA TRP A 120 13.07 -9.29 4.55
C TRP A 120 14.28 -9.86 3.78
N SER A 121 14.02 -10.57 2.68
CA SER A 121 15.05 -11.07 1.75
C SER A 121 14.95 -10.27 0.45
N PRO A 122 15.90 -9.36 0.17
CA PRO A 122 15.85 -8.53 -1.04
C PRO A 122 15.75 -9.36 -2.33
N SER A 123 16.45 -10.50 -2.42
CA SER A 123 16.41 -11.40 -3.57
C SER A 123 15.04 -12.07 -3.76
N LEU A 124 14.34 -12.41 -2.68
CA LEU A 124 13.08 -13.16 -2.69
C LEU A 124 11.84 -12.29 -2.46
N ALA A 125 12.00 -10.98 -2.32
CA ALA A 125 10.90 -10.07 -1.96
C ALA A 125 9.69 -10.16 -2.89
N THR A 126 9.91 -10.45 -4.16
CA THR A 126 8.89 -10.55 -5.21
C THR A 126 8.51 -12.00 -5.56
N PHE A 127 9.04 -12.98 -4.81
CA PHE A 127 8.79 -14.40 -5.05
C PHE A 127 7.30 -14.75 -4.94
N TRP A 128 6.82 -15.59 -5.87
CA TRP A 128 5.47 -16.15 -5.98
C TRP A 128 4.37 -15.10 -6.24
N ASN A 129 4.30 -14.02 -5.47
CA ASN A 129 3.38 -12.91 -5.71
C ASN A 129 4.15 -11.58 -5.66
N THR A 130 4.37 -11.01 -6.83
CA THR A 130 5.24 -9.84 -7.05
C THR A 130 4.90 -8.64 -6.16
N VAL A 131 3.65 -8.44 -5.78
CA VAL A 131 3.23 -7.29 -4.97
C VAL A 131 3.19 -7.58 -3.46
N ALA A 132 3.35 -8.86 -3.08
CA ALA A 132 3.14 -9.31 -1.71
C ALA A 132 4.26 -8.93 -0.72
N TRP A 133 5.40 -8.40 -1.18
CA TRP A 133 6.41 -7.81 -0.30
C TRP A 133 5.83 -6.70 0.59
N THR A 134 4.83 -5.97 0.11
CA THR A 134 4.13 -4.94 0.88
C THR A 134 3.42 -5.51 2.11
N LEU A 135 2.94 -6.75 2.04
CA LEU A 135 2.32 -7.43 3.16
C LEU A 135 3.35 -7.83 4.22
N SER A 136 4.59 -8.14 3.83
CA SER A 136 5.70 -8.32 4.78
C SER A 136 5.96 -7.01 5.54
N CYS A 137 5.92 -5.87 4.86
CA CYS A 137 6.03 -4.55 5.49
C CYS A 137 4.85 -4.30 6.44
N GLU A 138 3.61 -4.52 5.98
CA GLU A 138 2.43 -4.35 6.83
C GLU A 138 2.44 -5.29 8.04
N ALA A 139 2.84 -6.55 7.88
CA ALA A 139 2.96 -7.50 8.98
C ALA A 139 3.96 -7.02 10.04
N ALA A 140 5.13 -6.54 9.61
CA ALA A 140 6.14 -5.95 10.50
C ALA A 140 5.58 -4.73 11.25
N PHE A 141 4.91 -3.83 10.55
CA PHE A 141 4.30 -2.63 11.15
C PHE A 141 3.18 -2.98 12.12
N TYR A 142 2.33 -3.94 11.79
CA TYR A 142 1.26 -4.39 12.69
C TYR A 142 1.81 -5.14 13.90
N LEU A 143 2.90 -5.88 13.73
CA LEU A 143 3.59 -6.49 14.86
C LEU A 143 4.11 -5.41 15.81
N ALA A 144 4.79 -4.38 15.31
CA ALA A 144 5.40 -3.31 16.09
C ALA A 144 4.38 -2.30 16.66
N PHE A 145 3.23 -2.09 16.02
CA PHE A 145 2.27 -1.02 16.34
C PHE A 145 1.86 -0.94 17.82
N PRO A 146 1.59 -2.05 18.56
CA PRO A 146 1.20 -1.96 19.96
C PRO A 146 2.25 -1.33 20.89
N TRP A 147 3.51 -1.34 20.49
CA TRP A 147 4.59 -0.63 21.22
C TRP A 147 4.75 0.78 20.68
N LEU A 148 4.73 0.96 19.35
CA LEU A 148 4.88 2.26 18.71
C LEU A 148 3.83 3.27 19.18
N ILE A 149 2.57 2.86 19.32
CA ILE A 149 1.50 3.77 19.74
C ILE A 149 1.68 4.27 21.19
N ARG A 150 2.45 3.55 22.01
CA ARG A 150 2.75 3.89 23.42
C ARG A 150 3.97 4.79 23.61
N LEU A 151 4.73 5.03 22.56
CA LEU A 151 5.87 5.96 22.63
C LEU A 151 5.41 7.35 23.10
N PRO A 152 6.30 8.13 23.73
CA PRO A 152 6.00 9.48 24.19
C PRO A 152 5.92 10.46 23.01
N TRP A 153 4.84 10.38 22.27
CA TRP A 153 4.60 11.24 21.12
C TRP A 153 4.47 12.72 21.54
N PRO A 154 4.96 13.67 20.73
CA PRO A 154 4.75 15.09 20.99
C PRO A 154 3.25 15.42 21.08
N ARG A 155 2.93 16.44 21.90
CA ARG A 155 1.55 16.87 22.15
C ARG A 155 1.17 18.16 21.43
N THR A 156 2.15 18.96 21.06
CA THR A 156 1.90 20.25 20.39
C THR A 156 1.97 20.11 18.87
N PRO A 157 1.10 20.81 18.12
CA PRO A 157 1.09 20.74 16.65
C PRO A 157 2.46 21.04 16.03
N GLY A 158 3.17 22.08 16.49
CA GLY A 158 4.49 22.44 15.96
C GLY A 158 5.53 21.33 16.12
N ARG A 159 5.57 20.65 17.28
CA ARG A 159 6.48 19.51 17.48
C ARG A 159 6.07 18.29 16.66
N LEU A 160 4.77 18.06 16.42
CA LEU A 160 4.30 16.99 15.54
C LEU A 160 4.66 17.27 14.07
N ILE A 161 4.55 18.52 13.62
CA ILE A 161 4.99 18.93 12.29
C ILE A 161 6.51 18.74 12.14
N ALA A 162 7.29 19.19 13.13
CA ALA A 162 8.75 18.99 13.12
C ALA A 162 9.12 17.49 13.08
N LEU A 163 8.39 16.65 13.83
CA LEU A 163 8.58 15.19 13.77
C LEU A 163 8.23 14.61 12.40
N LEU A 164 7.13 15.05 11.79
CA LEU A 164 6.74 14.62 10.45
C LEU A 164 7.81 14.96 9.41
N LEU A 165 8.33 16.18 9.45
CA LEU A 165 9.42 16.62 8.56
C LEU A 165 10.71 15.85 8.86
N GLY A 166 11.05 15.63 10.12
CA GLY A 166 12.20 14.83 10.53
C GLY A 166 12.11 13.38 10.05
N LEU A 167 10.95 12.74 10.19
CA LEU A 167 10.71 11.38 9.69
C LEU A 167 10.78 11.31 8.15
N TRP A 168 10.25 12.33 7.47
CA TRP A 168 10.36 12.42 6.01
C TRP A 168 11.81 12.53 5.56
N VAL A 169 12.59 13.46 6.11
CA VAL A 169 14.02 13.60 5.80
C VAL A 169 14.78 12.32 6.15
N LEU A 170 14.56 11.75 7.34
CA LEU A 170 15.21 10.50 7.76
C LEU A 170 14.90 9.34 6.81
N GLY A 171 13.66 9.24 6.32
CA GLY A 171 13.26 8.23 5.34
C GLY A 171 13.96 8.39 3.99
N LEU A 172 14.33 9.62 3.60
CA LEU A 172 15.07 9.89 2.37
C LEU A 172 16.57 9.65 2.49
N VAL A 173 17.14 9.68 3.72
CA VAL A 173 18.60 9.52 3.92
C VAL A 173 19.17 8.27 3.25
N PRO A 174 18.66 7.04 3.49
CA PRO A 174 19.25 5.85 2.88
C PRO A 174 19.13 5.86 1.35
N HIS A 175 18.07 6.45 0.80
CA HIS A 175 17.86 6.58 -0.64
C HIS A 175 18.82 7.62 -1.27
N THR A 176 19.08 8.72 -0.55
CA THR A 176 20.08 9.72 -0.96
C THR A 176 21.49 9.15 -0.89
N LEU A 177 21.82 8.41 0.17
CA LEU A 177 23.11 7.73 0.28
C LEU A 177 23.30 6.71 -0.85
N TYR A 178 22.25 6.00 -1.23
CA TYR A 178 22.31 5.09 -2.38
C TYR A 178 22.68 5.83 -3.68
N LEU A 179 22.10 7.01 -3.93
CA LEU A 179 22.43 7.81 -5.12
C LEU A 179 23.87 8.31 -5.12
N LEU A 180 24.38 8.70 -3.95
CA LEU A 180 25.73 9.23 -3.81
C LEU A 180 26.80 8.14 -3.92
N LEU A 181 26.53 6.94 -3.38
CA LEU A 181 27.51 5.86 -3.25
C LEU A 181 27.42 4.82 -4.37
N ASN A 182 26.28 4.72 -5.06
CA ASN A 182 26.00 3.70 -6.08
C ASN A 182 26.51 2.29 -5.70
N PRO A 183 26.10 1.71 -4.55
CA PRO A 183 26.70 0.50 -4.01
C PRO A 183 26.43 -0.76 -4.86
N ASP A 184 25.45 -0.72 -5.76
CA ASP A 184 25.15 -1.79 -6.72
C ASP A 184 25.93 -1.60 -8.04
N HIS A 185 26.79 -0.57 -8.15
CA HIS A 185 27.60 -0.25 -9.34
C HIS A 185 26.79 -0.17 -10.64
N LEU A 186 25.61 0.44 -10.59
CA LEU A 186 24.76 0.61 -11.78
C LEU A 186 25.46 1.49 -12.81
N ALA A 187 25.49 1.03 -14.07
CA ALA A 187 26.05 1.79 -15.19
C ALA A 187 25.16 2.96 -15.66
N ALA A 188 23.88 2.96 -15.30
CA ALA A 188 22.91 3.99 -15.63
C ALA A 188 22.06 4.35 -14.40
N PRO A 189 21.37 5.50 -14.40
CA PRO A 189 20.48 5.88 -13.31
C PRO A 189 19.45 4.78 -12.98
N ALA A 190 19.22 4.57 -11.69
CA ALA A 190 18.30 3.56 -11.20
C ALA A 190 16.90 3.77 -11.76
N ASN A 191 16.24 2.70 -12.16
CA ASN A 191 14.87 2.68 -12.71
C ASN A 191 14.10 1.46 -12.19
N ARG A 192 12.87 1.25 -12.69
CA ARG A 192 11.99 0.14 -12.25
C ARG A 192 12.58 -1.25 -12.48
N TYR A 193 13.47 -1.40 -13.46
CA TYR A 193 14.09 -2.68 -13.84
C TYR A 193 15.45 -2.89 -13.18
N SER A 194 16.02 -1.87 -12.54
CA SER A 194 17.31 -1.98 -11.85
C SER A 194 17.21 -3.02 -10.74
N SER A 195 18.19 -3.92 -10.73
CA SER A 195 18.33 -4.99 -9.74
C SER A 195 19.72 -4.93 -9.10
N GLY A 196 19.76 -5.17 -7.82
CA GLY A 196 20.96 -5.19 -6.99
C GLY A 196 20.51 -5.39 -5.56
N VAL A 197 21.39 -5.79 -4.68
CA VAL A 197 21.01 -6.09 -3.29
C VAL A 197 20.52 -4.83 -2.57
N TRP A 198 21.22 -3.72 -2.75
CA TRP A 198 20.92 -2.47 -2.06
C TRP A 198 19.66 -1.79 -2.59
N ILE A 199 19.51 -1.71 -3.92
CA ILE A 199 18.29 -1.13 -4.49
C ILE A 199 17.05 -1.96 -4.15
N ARG A 200 17.16 -3.29 -4.16
CA ARG A 200 16.04 -4.16 -3.75
C ARG A 200 15.74 -4.04 -2.26
N THR A 201 16.76 -3.85 -1.42
CA THR A 201 16.58 -3.54 0.02
C THR A 201 15.75 -2.28 0.20
N LEU A 202 16.10 -1.20 -0.51
CA LEU A 202 15.38 0.08 -0.42
C LEU A 202 13.98 0.03 -1.05
N LYS A 203 13.76 -0.85 -2.04
CA LYS A 203 12.45 -0.99 -2.71
C LYS A 203 11.46 -1.85 -1.94
N TYR A 204 11.91 -2.88 -1.20
CA TYR A 204 11.01 -3.97 -0.80
C TYR A 204 11.02 -4.31 0.68
N THR A 205 11.97 -3.77 1.48
CA THR A 205 12.07 -4.17 2.89
C THR A 205 11.22 -3.29 3.82
N PRO A 206 10.75 -3.84 4.94
CA PRO A 206 9.99 -3.06 5.93
C PRO A 206 10.74 -1.85 6.48
N LEU A 207 12.05 -1.92 6.61
CA LEU A 207 12.86 -0.83 7.14
C LEU A 207 12.84 0.41 6.24
N ALA A 208 12.82 0.22 4.91
CA ALA A 208 12.77 1.32 3.95
C ALA A 208 11.51 2.19 4.10
N TYR A 209 10.40 1.62 4.58
CA TYR A 209 9.11 2.31 4.73
C TYR A 209 8.72 2.61 6.19
N ALA A 210 9.57 2.26 7.15
CA ALA A 210 9.28 2.45 8.58
C ALA A 210 8.99 3.92 8.92
N CYS A 211 9.79 4.85 8.39
CA CYS A 211 9.59 6.29 8.60
C CYS A 211 8.24 6.77 8.05
N ILE A 212 7.79 6.24 6.91
CA ILE A 212 6.50 6.59 6.30
C ILE A 212 5.34 6.11 7.17
N PHE A 213 5.42 4.90 7.70
CA PHE A 213 4.41 4.36 8.62
C PHE A 213 4.36 5.16 9.94
N LEU A 214 5.53 5.50 10.51
CA LEU A 214 5.63 6.36 11.71
C LEU A 214 5.08 7.77 11.44
N ALA A 215 5.35 8.34 10.27
CA ALA A 215 4.76 9.60 9.84
C ALA A 215 3.23 9.52 9.80
N GLY A 216 2.66 8.39 9.38
CA GLY A 216 1.21 8.14 9.45
C GLY A 216 0.67 8.20 10.88
N ILE A 217 1.38 7.61 11.85
CA ILE A 217 1.00 7.69 13.29
C ILE A 217 1.06 9.14 13.79
N ALA A 218 2.16 9.85 13.50
CA ALA A 218 2.33 11.27 13.87
C ALA A 218 1.23 12.14 13.26
N LEU A 219 0.89 11.90 11.99
CA LEU A 219 -0.16 12.60 11.26
C LEU A 219 -1.55 12.41 11.92
N ALA A 220 -1.87 11.23 12.40
CA ALA A 220 -3.12 10.99 13.11
C ALA A 220 -3.21 11.79 14.42
N LYS A 221 -2.08 11.91 15.14
CA LYS A 221 -2.00 12.73 16.36
C LYS A 221 -2.10 14.22 16.04
N LEU A 222 -1.45 14.67 14.96
CA LEU A 222 -1.58 16.04 14.47
C LEU A 222 -3.04 16.33 14.07
N HIS A 223 -3.67 15.43 13.31
CA HIS A 223 -5.08 15.56 12.92
C HIS A 223 -6.00 15.70 14.14
N ALA A 224 -5.75 14.95 15.21
CA ALA A 224 -6.54 15.01 16.43
C ALA A 224 -6.34 16.32 17.22
N SER A 225 -5.20 17.01 17.04
CA SER A 225 -4.87 18.28 17.71
C SER A 225 -5.31 19.52 16.93
N LEU A 226 -5.77 19.37 15.68
CA LEU A 226 -6.11 20.49 14.80
C LEU A 226 -7.63 20.58 14.58
N ALA A 227 -8.22 21.72 14.89
CA ALA A 227 -9.59 22.08 14.52
C ALA A 227 -9.59 22.80 13.17
N ILE A 228 -9.60 22.03 12.06
CA ILE A 228 -9.56 22.58 10.71
C ILE A 228 -10.97 22.71 10.17
N ALA A 229 -11.40 23.93 9.81
CA ALA A 229 -12.73 24.17 9.22
C ALA A 229 -12.87 23.46 7.85
N PRO A 230 -14.09 23.05 7.46
CA PRO A 230 -14.34 22.34 6.20
C PRO A 230 -13.79 23.05 4.97
N ARG A 231 -13.89 24.37 4.88
CA ARG A 231 -13.34 25.17 3.78
C ARG A 231 -11.81 25.03 3.67
N HIS A 232 -11.09 25.05 4.79
CA HIS A 232 -9.65 24.91 4.78
C HIS A 232 -9.23 23.49 4.42
N ARG A 233 -10.01 22.47 4.84
CA ARG A 233 -9.79 21.08 4.37
C ARG A 233 -9.99 20.95 2.87
N ALA A 234 -10.99 21.63 2.29
CA ALA A 234 -11.20 21.65 0.84
C ALA A 234 -9.98 22.27 0.13
N TRP A 235 -9.48 23.40 0.61
CA TRP A 235 -8.27 24.03 0.05
C TRP A 235 -7.05 23.10 0.15
N ILE A 236 -6.82 22.47 1.30
CA ILE A 236 -5.72 21.53 1.48
C ILE A 236 -5.85 20.35 0.51
N ALA A 237 -7.03 19.74 0.38
CA ALA A 237 -7.26 18.62 -0.54
C ALA A 237 -7.06 19.05 -1.99
N GLY A 238 -7.67 20.17 -2.42
CA GLY A 238 -7.56 20.69 -3.78
C GLY A 238 -6.12 21.08 -4.14
N ALA A 239 -5.43 21.79 -3.24
CA ALA A 239 -4.03 22.16 -3.45
C ALA A 239 -3.11 20.92 -3.53
N SER A 240 -3.37 19.89 -2.68
CA SER A 240 -2.59 18.64 -2.73
C SER A 240 -2.82 17.87 -4.03
N LEU A 241 -4.07 17.78 -4.49
CA LEU A 241 -4.39 17.12 -5.76
C LEU A 241 -3.79 17.86 -6.94
N LEU A 242 -3.89 19.19 -6.96
CA LEU A 242 -3.27 20.04 -8.00
C LEU A 242 -1.74 19.90 -7.98
N ALA A 243 -1.12 19.97 -6.80
CA ALA A 243 0.33 19.82 -6.66
C ALA A 243 0.80 18.44 -7.14
N LEU A 244 0.07 17.35 -6.82
CA LEU A 244 0.36 16.03 -7.34
C LEU A 244 0.20 15.97 -8.86
N ALA A 245 -0.87 16.53 -9.42
CA ALA A 245 -1.07 16.58 -10.87
C ALA A 245 0.05 17.35 -11.58
N VAL A 246 0.42 18.52 -11.09
CA VAL A 246 1.54 19.32 -11.62
C VAL A 246 2.86 18.56 -11.48
N PHE A 247 3.11 17.94 -10.33
CA PHE A 247 4.32 17.14 -10.10
C PHE A 247 4.47 16.02 -11.13
N PHE A 248 3.41 15.22 -11.33
CA PHE A 248 3.44 14.14 -12.30
C PHE A 248 3.58 14.67 -13.75
N ALA A 249 2.98 15.81 -14.06
CA ALA A 249 3.06 16.38 -15.40
C ALA A 249 4.44 16.99 -15.72
N THR A 250 5.18 17.50 -14.72
CA THR A 250 6.35 18.34 -14.99
C THR A 250 7.61 17.90 -14.26
N ALA A 251 7.52 17.41 -13.03
CA ALA A 251 8.67 17.24 -12.14
C ALA A 251 9.24 15.81 -12.09
N VAL A 252 8.46 14.81 -12.47
CA VAL A 252 8.88 13.39 -12.43
C VAL A 252 10.22 13.14 -13.11
N PRO A 253 10.51 13.67 -14.33
CA PRO A 253 11.78 13.42 -15.00
C PRO A 253 13.00 13.97 -14.26
N HIS A 254 12.79 14.91 -13.32
CA HIS A 254 13.85 15.60 -12.59
C HIS A 254 14.09 15.01 -11.20
N VAL A 255 13.26 14.07 -10.73
CA VAL A 255 13.42 13.42 -9.43
C VAL A 255 13.91 11.99 -9.62
N PRO A 256 15.08 11.63 -9.03
CA PRO A 256 15.59 10.27 -9.12
C PRO A 256 14.59 9.21 -8.65
N TYR A 257 14.45 8.15 -9.45
CA TYR A 257 13.52 7.04 -9.20
C TYR A 257 13.57 6.51 -7.76
N ILE A 258 14.78 6.36 -7.21
CA ILE A 258 14.95 5.79 -5.87
C ILE A 258 14.45 6.72 -4.76
N LEU A 259 14.56 8.05 -4.93
CA LEU A 259 13.98 9.03 -3.98
C LEU A 259 12.45 8.98 -3.99
N MET A 260 11.86 8.75 -5.16
CA MET A 260 10.41 8.55 -5.29
C MET A 260 9.96 7.33 -4.45
N HIS A 261 10.71 6.23 -4.46
CA HIS A 261 10.48 5.09 -3.57
C HIS A 261 10.66 5.44 -2.10
N GLY A 262 11.65 6.26 -1.76
CA GLY A 262 11.94 6.71 -0.39
C GLY A 262 10.86 7.58 0.25
N GLY A 263 9.79 7.88 -0.46
CA GLY A 263 8.68 8.66 0.06
C GLY A 263 8.82 10.17 -0.19
N PHE A 264 9.46 10.58 -1.29
CA PHE A 264 9.59 11.99 -1.67
C PHE A 264 8.23 12.72 -1.63
N LEU A 265 7.15 12.07 -2.05
CA LEU A 265 5.79 12.64 -2.08
C LEU A 265 5.02 12.56 -0.76
N VAL A 266 5.60 12.02 0.31
CA VAL A 266 4.93 11.86 1.62
C VAL A 266 4.32 13.16 2.16
N PRO A 267 4.94 14.35 2.05
CA PRO A 267 4.32 15.60 2.50
C PRO A 267 3.01 15.91 1.76
N LEU A 268 2.95 15.71 0.44
CA LEU A 268 1.73 15.91 -0.34
C LEU A 268 0.66 14.86 0.01
N PHE A 269 1.07 13.62 0.22
CA PHE A 269 0.18 12.55 0.68
C PHE A 269 -0.39 12.85 2.07
N ALA A 270 0.43 13.33 2.99
CA ALA A 270 0.00 13.71 4.34
C ALA A 270 -1.01 14.86 4.29
N ALA A 271 -0.75 15.90 3.48
CA ALA A 271 -1.69 16.98 3.27
C ALA A 271 -3.01 16.51 2.67
N LEU A 272 -2.97 15.61 1.67
CA LEU A 272 -4.16 15.01 1.08
C LEU A 272 -4.98 14.21 2.11
N VAL A 273 -4.33 13.41 2.96
CA VAL A 273 -5.00 12.67 4.05
C VAL A 273 -5.70 13.63 5.00
N VAL A 274 -5.06 14.74 5.41
CA VAL A 274 -5.66 15.76 6.27
C VAL A 274 -6.84 16.43 5.58
N GLY A 275 -6.70 16.79 4.32
CA GLY A 275 -7.76 17.40 3.53
C GLY A 275 -8.99 16.52 3.39
N LEU A 276 -8.79 15.21 3.10
CA LEU A 276 -9.87 14.25 2.90
C LEU A 276 -10.46 13.68 4.20
N SER A 277 -9.85 13.91 5.37
CA SER A 277 -10.34 13.37 6.65
C SER A 277 -11.44 14.19 7.31
N GLY A 278 -12.14 15.07 6.58
CA GLY A 278 -13.30 15.84 7.06
C GLY A 278 -14.29 16.12 5.94
N GLN A 279 -15.39 16.79 6.29
CA GLN A 279 -16.44 17.13 5.32
C GLN A 279 -15.96 18.26 4.39
N ASN A 280 -15.94 18.02 3.09
CA ASN A 280 -15.73 18.99 2.02
C ASN A 280 -16.08 18.37 0.66
N ILE A 281 -16.08 19.18 -0.42
CA ILE A 281 -16.47 18.73 -1.76
C ILE A 281 -15.61 17.55 -2.28
N PHE A 282 -14.30 17.58 -2.07
CA PHE A 282 -13.42 16.50 -2.50
C PHE A 282 -13.67 15.23 -1.69
N ALA A 283 -13.83 15.36 -0.36
CA ALA A 283 -14.16 14.22 0.48
C ALA A 283 -15.53 13.62 0.10
N SER A 284 -16.51 14.44 -0.28
CA SER A 284 -17.81 13.95 -0.76
C SER A 284 -17.67 13.17 -2.06
N ALA A 285 -16.86 13.65 -3.00
CA ALA A 285 -16.61 12.97 -4.27
C ALA A 285 -15.97 11.59 -4.05
N PHE A 286 -14.92 11.50 -3.20
CA PHE A 286 -14.30 10.23 -2.86
C PHE A 286 -15.15 9.32 -1.97
N SER A 287 -16.18 9.87 -1.30
CA SER A 287 -17.14 9.11 -0.49
C SER A 287 -18.33 8.59 -1.30
N TRP A 288 -18.37 8.83 -2.63
CA TRP A 288 -19.41 8.28 -3.48
C TRP A 288 -19.43 6.76 -3.39
N LYS A 289 -20.61 6.18 -3.13
CA LYS A 289 -20.75 4.75 -2.77
C LYS A 289 -20.04 3.76 -3.70
N PRO A 290 -20.11 3.88 -5.03
CA PRO A 290 -19.35 2.99 -5.91
C PRO A 290 -17.83 3.10 -5.71
N ILE A 291 -17.29 4.31 -5.56
CA ILE A 291 -15.86 4.53 -5.30
C ILE A 291 -15.49 3.97 -3.93
N GLU A 292 -16.31 4.20 -2.91
CA GLU A 292 -16.09 3.62 -1.58
C GLU A 292 -16.11 2.10 -1.59
N LEU A 293 -17.04 1.47 -2.34
CA LEU A 293 -17.11 0.01 -2.49
C LEU A 293 -15.82 -0.56 -3.09
N LEU A 294 -15.35 0.03 -4.19
CA LEU A 294 -14.09 -0.36 -4.81
C LEU A 294 -12.91 -0.09 -3.88
N GLY A 295 -12.95 0.99 -3.09
CA GLY A 295 -11.96 1.28 -2.06
C GLY A 295 -11.93 0.24 -0.93
N GLN A 296 -13.07 -0.34 -0.58
CA GLN A 296 -13.13 -1.48 0.34
C GLN A 296 -12.49 -2.73 -0.30
N ALA A 297 -12.68 -2.95 -1.61
CA ALA A 297 -12.07 -4.03 -2.36
C ALA A 297 -10.62 -3.75 -2.81
N SER A 298 -10.09 -2.55 -2.56
CA SER A 298 -8.76 -2.13 -3.03
C SER A 298 -7.62 -3.03 -2.56
N TYR A 299 -7.75 -3.61 -1.36
CA TYR A 299 -6.78 -4.59 -0.86
C TYR A 299 -6.80 -5.87 -1.69
N ALA A 300 -7.99 -6.37 -2.03
CA ALA A 300 -8.13 -7.53 -2.89
C ALA A 300 -7.60 -7.23 -4.31
N LEU A 301 -7.95 -6.07 -4.87
CA LEU A 301 -7.44 -5.65 -6.19
C LEU A 301 -5.92 -5.58 -6.19
N PHE A 302 -5.33 -4.89 -5.20
CA PHE A 302 -3.88 -4.77 -5.08
C PHE A 302 -3.18 -6.14 -5.01
N LEU A 303 -3.74 -7.09 -4.28
CA LEU A 303 -3.11 -8.38 -4.04
C LEU A 303 -3.28 -9.38 -5.20
N LEU A 304 -4.42 -9.31 -5.90
CA LEU A 304 -4.80 -10.31 -6.90
C LEU A 304 -4.45 -9.89 -8.34
N HIS A 305 -4.41 -8.59 -8.65
CA HIS A 305 -4.33 -8.11 -10.04
C HIS A 305 -3.15 -8.68 -10.81
N PHE A 306 -1.95 -8.70 -10.21
CA PHE A 306 -0.73 -9.08 -10.92
C PHE A 306 -0.80 -10.55 -11.37
N ASN A 307 -1.01 -11.45 -10.43
CA ASN A 307 -1.04 -12.88 -10.74
C ASN A 307 -2.27 -13.27 -11.55
N PHE A 308 -3.42 -12.64 -11.30
CA PHE A 308 -4.64 -12.95 -12.02
C PHE A 308 -4.59 -12.52 -13.49
N ILE A 309 -4.09 -11.33 -13.80
CA ILE A 309 -3.92 -10.88 -15.20
C ILE A 309 -2.87 -11.73 -15.91
N ASN A 310 -1.77 -12.08 -15.24
CA ASN A 310 -0.80 -13.02 -15.79
C ASN A 310 -1.41 -14.40 -16.07
N LEU A 311 -2.31 -14.89 -15.22
CA LEU A 311 -3.03 -16.13 -15.42
C LEU A 311 -3.96 -16.05 -16.64
N ILE A 312 -4.71 -14.95 -16.78
CA ILE A 312 -5.55 -14.66 -17.95
C ILE A 312 -4.71 -14.74 -19.24
N ARG A 313 -3.53 -14.09 -19.26
CA ARG A 313 -2.61 -14.05 -20.39
C ARG A 313 -1.98 -15.42 -20.66
N HIS A 314 -1.58 -16.14 -19.62
CA HIS A 314 -0.99 -17.48 -19.72
C HIS A 314 -1.93 -18.47 -20.43
N TYR A 315 -3.22 -18.43 -20.09
CA TYR A 315 -4.23 -19.28 -20.71
C TYR A 315 -4.87 -18.69 -21.97
N ARG A 316 -4.41 -17.50 -22.42
CA ARG A 316 -4.95 -16.78 -23.59
C ARG A 316 -6.47 -16.66 -23.54
N LEU A 317 -7.01 -16.29 -22.37
CA LEU A 317 -8.46 -16.24 -22.17
C LEU A 317 -9.17 -15.21 -23.08
N PRO A 318 -8.64 -14.00 -23.35
CA PRO A 318 -9.26 -13.05 -24.25
C PRO A 318 -9.40 -13.61 -25.66
N GLU A 319 -8.38 -14.31 -26.18
CA GLU A 319 -8.43 -14.94 -27.51
C GLU A 319 -9.45 -16.07 -27.58
N ARG A 320 -9.44 -16.95 -26.56
CA ARG A 320 -10.37 -18.09 -26.46
C ARG A 320 -11.82 -17.66 -26.35
N LEU A 321 -12.07 -16.50 -25.76
CA LEU A 321 -13.41 -15.92 -25.59
C LEU A 321 -13.80 -14.95 -26.72
N HIS A 322 -12.97 -14.82 -27.76
CA HIS A 322 -13.15 -13.85 -28.84
C HIS A 322 -13.23 -12.39 -28.37
N LEU A 323 -12.54 -12.06 -27.26
CA LEU A 323 -12.49 -10.73 -26.66
C LEU A 323 -11.12 -10.04 -26.80
N ALA A 324 -10.21 -10.61 -27.62
CA ALA A 324 -8.84 -10.11 -27.78
C ALA A 324 -8.79 -8.64 -28.24
N ALA A 325 -9.74 -8.19 -29.07
CA ALA A 325 -9.83 -6.80 -29.51
C ALA A 325 -10.11 -5.79 -28.37
N TYR A 326 -10.63 -6.26 -27.26
CA TYR A 326 -10.97 -5.44 -26.10
C TYR A 326 -9.96 -5.59 -24.94
N ASP A 327 -8.93 -6.45 -25.09
CA ASP A 327 -7.85 -6.52 -24.10
C ASP A 327 -6.93 -5.29 -24.24
N PRO A 328 -6.43 -4.70 -23.14
CA PRO A 328 -6.42 -5.20 -21.76
C PRO A 328 -7.65 -4.80 -20.90
N TRP A 329 -8.62 -4.07 -21.45
CA TRP A 329 -9.76 -3.55 -20.66
C TRP A 329 -10.61 -4.67 -20.07
N VAL A 330 -10.79 -5.77 -20.81
CA VAL A 330 -11.52 -6.96 -20.31
C VAL A 330 -10.76 -7.59 -19.13
N SER A 331 -9.43 -7.71 -19.22
CA SER A 331 -8.59 -8.24 -18.14
C SER A 331 -8.65 -7.35 -16.89
N TYR A 332 -8.66 -6.01 -17.05
CA TYR A 332 -8.80 -5.08 -15.93
C TYR A 332 -10.17 -5.17 -15.27
N ALA A 333 -11.23 -5.19 -16.08
CA ALA A 333 -12.59 -5.38 -15.58
C ALA A 333 -12.74 -6.71 -14.81
N ALA A 334 -12.21 -7.79 -15.35
CA ALA A 334 -12.19 -9.09 -14.70
C ALA A 334 -11.43 -9.07 -13.37
N ALA A 335 -10.27 -8.39 -13.30
CA ALA A 335 -9.50 -8.25 -12.07
C ALA A 335 -10.26 -7.44 -11.00
N ILE A 336 -10.95 -6.37 -11.39
CA ILE A 336 -11.79 -5.57 -10.49
C ILE A 336 -12.97 -6.41 -9.98
N LEU A 337 -13.66 -7.14 -10.85
CA LEU A 337 -14.77 -8.02 -10.47
C LEU A 337 -14.31 -9.12 -9.54
N LEU A 338 -13.17 -9.77 -9.82
CA LEU A 338 -12.57 -10.76 -8.93
C LEU A 338 -12.24 -10.16 -7.56
N ALA A 339 -11.70 -8.94 -7.52
CA ALA A 339 -11.37 -8.28 -6.27
C ALA A 339 -12.62 -8.02 -5.40
N VAL A 340 -13.72 -7.57 -6.01
CA VAL A 340 -14.99 -7.39 -5.32
C VAL A 340 -15.54 -8.73 -4.84
N ALA A 341 -15.53 -9.74 -5.69
CA ALA A 341 -15.96 -11.10 -5.35
C ALA A 341 -15.14 -11.69 -4.18
N ALA A 342 -13.82 -11.61 -4.26
CA ALA A 342 -12.91 -12.09 -3.21
C ALA A 342 -13.10 -11.35 -1.88
N MET A 343 -13.38 -10.04 -1.91
CA MET A 343 -13.72 -9.29 -0.71
C MET A 343 -14.99 -9.84 -0.05
N TYR A 344 -16.04 -10.13 -0.83
CA TYR A 344 -17.31 -10.61 -0.28
C TYR A 344 -17.27 -12.08 0.15
N TRP A 345 -16.63 -12.96 -0.62
CA TRP A 345 -16.71 -14.39 -0.44
C TRP A 345 -15.51 -15.02 0.28
N VAL A 346 -14.35 -14.35 0.30
CA VAL A 346 -13.16 -14.82 1.00
C VAL A 346 -12.84 -13.95 2.21
N GLU A 347 -12.58 -12.66 2.01
CA GLU A 347 -12.09 -11.77 3.07
C GLU A 347 -13.10 -11.61 4.21
N ARG A 348 -14.32 -11.18 3.90
CA ARG A 348 -15.34 -10.87 4.92
C ARG A 348 -15.77 -12.10 5.71
N PRO A 349 -16.08 -13.26 5.09
CA PRO A 349 -16.45 -14.47 5.84
C PRO A 349 -15.33 -15.00 6.72
N ALA A 350 -14.11 -15.13 6.18
CA ALA A 350 -12.95 -15.60 6.93
C ALA A 350 -12.65 -14.69 8.13
N ARG A 351 -12.68 -13.37 7.91
CA ARG A 351 -12.50 -12.39 8.99
C ARG A 351 -13.54 -12.55 10.10
N ARG A 352 -14.82 -12.72 9.75
CA ARG A 352 -15.90 -12.95 10.73
C ARG A 352 -15.67 -14.23 11.53
N ALA A 353 -15.32 -15.33 10.87
CA ALA A 353 -15.06 -16.62 11.52
C ALA A 353 -13.89 -16.55 12.51
N ILE A 354 -12.75 -15.95 12.12
CA ILE A 354 -11.57 -15.81 12.97
C ILE A 354 -11.87 -14.95 14.21
N LEU A 355 -12.64 -13.87 14.05
CA LEU A 355 -12.98 -12.98 15.16
C LEU A 355 -14.01 -13.61 16.11
N ALA A 356 -15.02 -14.33 15.61
CA ALA A 356 -16.02 -15.03 16.43
C ALA A 356 -15.39 -16.13 17.28
N ASN A 357 -14.51 -16.95 16.71
CA ASN A 357 -13.81 -18.01 17.44
C ASN A 357 -12.90 -17.44 18.55
N GLY A 358 -12.35 -16.27 18.35
CA GLY A 358 -11.54 -15.62 19.36
C GLY A 358 -12.34 -15.06 20.55
N ALA A 359 -13.56 -14.57 20.30
CA ALA A 359 -14.44 -14.09 21.37
C ALA A 359 -14.89 -15.23 22.29
N ARG A 360 -15.22 -16.39 21.71
CA ARG A 360 -15.58 -17.60 22.47
C ARG A 360 -14.45 -18.08 23.40
N ARG A 361 -13.19 -18.05 22.91
CA ARG A 361 -12.01 -18.45 23.73
C ARG A 361 -11.61 -17.46 24.80
N SER A 362 -12.09 -16.22 24.77
CA SER A 362 -11.84 -15.22 25.81
C SER A 362 -12.95 -15.21 26.87
N ALA A 363 -14.05 -15.91 26.63
CA ALA A 363 -15.19 -16.06 27.55
C ALA A 363 -15.22 -17.44 28.27
N ALA A 364 -14.41 -18.37 27.81
CA ALA A 364 -14.10 -19.65 28.47
C ALA A 364 -12.78 -19.54 29.26
#